data_95cc48e9c397608963c948a90e52e888
#
_entry.id   95cc48e9c397608963c948a90e52e888
#
_cell.length_a   1.000
_cell.length_b   1.000
_cell.length_c   1.000
_cell.angle_alpha   90.00
_cell.angle_beta   90.00
_cell.angle_gamma   90.00
#
_symmetry.space_group_name_H-M   'P 1'
#
loop_
_entity.id
_entity.type
_entity.pdbx_description
1 polymer ?
#
loop_
_entity_poly.entity_id
_entity_poly.type
_entity_poly.pdbx_seq_one_letter_code
_entity_poly.pdbx_strand_id
1 'polypeptide(L)'
;MKPNIYIDGQEGTTGLQIYERLGGRQDIHLLRIDPDKRKDVSERKKLLNQADLVFLCLPDAAAVEAVGLIDNPAVKVIDASTAHRTNPDWAYGFSELSAAHRLHIQSSHRVANPGCHATGFISSVYPLVQAGIIAPDQFLTCFSLTGYSGGGKKMIAQYEGEKTDDLYSPRIYGLNLTHKHLPEMMAVCGLKTAPAFSPIVDDYYKGMATTVALAASAQKVHEALSAHYAPSKLVQVAPLGWSQAMIAANTLAGKDTLTLIVNGNEDRCIVTALFDNLGKGASGAAVQNMNLMLGFDETAGLSL
;
A
#
# COMPACT_ATOMS: atom_id res chain seq x y z
N MET A 1 -11.01 -10.18 -25.78
CA MET A 1 -12.19 -9.81 -24.94
C MET A 1 -11.74 -8.87 -23.85
N LYS A 2 -12.59 -7.93 -23.39
CA LYS A 2 -12.29 -7.10 -22.23
C LYS A 2 -12.45 -7.96 -20.96
N PRO A 3 -11.50 -7.98 -20.03
CA PRO A 3 -11.66 -8.75 -18.81
C PRO A 3 -12.75 -8.18 -17.90
N ASN A 4 -13.49 -9.07 -17.25
CA ASN A 4 -14.50 -8.76 -16.25
C ASN A 4 -13.82 -8.53 -14.90
N ILE A 5 -14.03 -7.37 -14.30
CA ILE A 5 -13.48 -6.99 -13.02
C ILE A 5 -14.61 -6.86 -12.00
N TYR A 6 -14.47 -7.49 -10.84
CA TYR A 6 -15.41 -7.36 -9.73
C TYR A 6 -14.73 -6.79 -8.50
N ILE A 7 -15.41 -5.88 -7.79
CA ILE A 7 -14.94 -5.28 -6.54
C ILE A 7 -15.88 -5.72 -5.43
N ASP A 8 -15.45 -6.67 -4.61
CA ASP A 8 -16.18 -7.07 -3.41
C ASP A 8 -15.82 -6.12 -2.25
N GLY A 9 -16.81 -5.45 -1.68
CA GLY A 9 -16.62 -4.38 -0.71
C GLY A 9 -16.45 -2.99 -1.32
N GLN A 10 -17.03 -2.72 -2.48
CA GLN A 10 -16.96 -1.43 -3.21
C GLN A 10 -17.37 -0.20 -2.39
N GLU A 11 -18.18 -0.37 -1.34
CA GLU A 11 -18.61 0.70 -0.44
C GLU A 11 -17.53 1.13 0.58
N GLY A 12 -16.46 0.35 0.74
CA GLY A 12 -15.32 0.71 1.59
C GLY A 12 -14.49 1.84 0.98
N THR A 13 -13.67 2.54 1.79
CA THR A 13 -12.81 3.64 1.29
C THR A 13 -11.91 3.20 0.14
N THR A 14 -11.25 2.04 0.27
CA THR A 14 -10.39 1.48 -0.79
C THR A 14 -11.20 1.02 -2.00
N GLY A 15 -12.33 0.34 -1.78
CA GLY A 15 -13.19 -0.16 -2.86
C GLY A 15 -13.80 0.97 -3.69
N LEU A 16 -14.28 2.04 -3.06
CA LEU A 16 -14.78 3.22 -3.75
C LEU A 16 -13.71 3.88 -4.60
N GLN A 17 -12.50 4.04 -4.08
CA GLN A 17 -11.38 4.61 -4.81
C GLN A 17 -10.96 3.76 -6.02
N ILE A 18 -10.94 2.42 -5.88
CA ILE A 18 -10.69 1.53 -7.02
C ILE A 18 -11.79 1.69 -8.07
N TYR A 19 -13.05 1.72 -7.63
CA TYR A 19 -14.20 1.90 -8.52
C TYR A 19 -14.12 3.20 -9.33
N GLU A 20 -13.78 4.32 -8.67
CA GLU A 20 -13.61 5.62 -9.32
C GLU A 20 -12.48 5.60 -10.36
N ARG A 21 -11.34 4.98 -10.04
CA ARG A 21 -10.19 4.84 -10.95
C ARG A 21 -10.51 3.98 -12.18
N LEU A 22 -11.30 2.94 -11.99
CA LEU A 22 -11.64 2.00 -13.07
C LEU A 22 -12.85 2.43 -13.88
N GLY A 23 -13.69 3.33 -13.35
CA GLY A 23 -14.97 3.73 -13.97
C GLY A 23 -14.87 4.36 -15.36
N GLY A 24 -13.74 5.00 -15.66
CA GLY A 24 -13.46 5.61 -16.98
C GLY A 24 -12.73 4.70 -17.97
N ARG A 25 -12.30 3.49 -17.55
CA ARG A 25 -11.51 2.59 -18.39
C ARG A 25 -12.35 1.87 -19.43
N GLN A 26 -11.89 1.93 -20.67
CA GLN A 26 -12.58 1.32 -21.81
C GLN A 26 -12.08 -0.09 -22.18
N ASP A 27 -10.99 -0.53 -21.56
CA ASP A 27 -10.29 -1.79 -21.80
C ASP A 27 -10.73 -2.92 -20.86
N ILE A 28 -11.57 -2.62 -19.87
CA ILE A 28 -12.15 -3.56 -18.92
C ILE A 28 -13.67 -3.48 -18.88
N HIS A 29 -14.31 -4.46 -18.23
CA HIS A 29 -15.74 -4.48 -17.93
C HIS A 29 -15.95 -4.64 -16.42
N LEU A 30 -16.55 -3.63 -15.76
CA LEU A 30 -16.84 -3.67 -14.33
C LEU A 30 -18.17 -4.41 -14.09
N LEU A 31 -18.10 -5.55 -13.39
CA LEU A 31 -19.27 -6.23 -12.86
C LEU A 31 -19.80 -5.46 -11.64
N ARG A 32 -21.13 -5.31 -11.59
CA ARG A 32 -21.81 -4.60 -10.48
C ARG A 32 -22.75 -5.55 -9.75
N ILE A 33 -22.66 -5.54 -8.42
CA ILE A 33 -23.64 -6.19 -7.58
C ILE A 33 -24.83 -5.26 -7.36
N ASP A 34 -26.04 -5.81 -7.36
CA ASP A 34 -27.23 -5.10 -6.93
C ASP A 34 -27.04 -4.60 -5.48
N PRO A 35 -27.19 -3.31 -5.18
CA PRO A 35 -27.03 -2.77 -3.83
C PRO A 35 -27.82 -3.53 -2.75
N ASP A 36 -29.00 -4.03 -3.07
CA ASP A 36 -29.85 -4.76 -2.13
C ASP A 36 -29.34 -6.21 -1.90
N LYS A 37 -28.52 -6.74 -2.81
CA LYS A 37 -27.96 -8.10 -2.76
C LYS A 37 -26.50 -8.16 -2.35
N ARG A 38 -25.86 -7.05 -2.02
CA ARG A 38 -24.42 -7.00 -1.68
C ARG A 38 -24.00 -7.87 -0.49
N LYS A 39 -24.94 -8.30 0.36
CA LYS A 39 -24.73 -9.25 1.46
C LYS A 39 -25.22 -10.66 1.13
N ASP A 40 -25.84 -10.86 -0.02
CA ASP A 40 -26.30 -12.17 -0.46
C ASP A 40 -25.09 -13.00 -0.92
N VAL A 41 -24.84 -14.09 -0.22
CA VAL A 41 -23.70 -14.98 -0.47
C VAL A 41 -23.78 -15.63 -1.85
N SER A 42 -24.98 -15.97 -2.33
CA SER A 42 -25.18 -16.60 -3.64
C SER A 42 -24.87 -15.63 -4.77
N GLU A 43 -25.33 -14.38 -4.68
CA GLU A 43 -25.06 -13.36 -5.69
C GLU A 43 -23.57 -12.95 -5.67
N ARG A 44 -22.96 -12.82 -4.47
CA ARG A 44 -21.51 -12.59 -4.35
C ARG A 44 -20.72 -13.73 -5.00
N LYS A 45 -21.04 -14.98 -4.67
CA LYS A 45 -20.38 -16.18 -5.22
C LYS A 45 -20.48 -16.20 -6.74
N LYS A 46 -21.64 -15.89 -7.31
CA LYS A 46 -21.85 -15.81 -8.75
C LYS A 46 -20.90 -14.78 -9.40
N LEU A 47 -20.85 -13.54 -8.89
CA LEU A 47 -19.99 -12.49 -9.44
C LEU A 47 -18.51 -12.78 -9.25
N LEU A 48 -18.11 -13.31 -8.08
CA LEU A 48 -16.75 -13.76 -7.81
C LEU A 48 -16.25 -14.78 -8.84
N ASN A 49 -17.12 -15.70 -9.29
CA ASN A 49 -16.75 -16.76 -10.24
C ASN A 49 -16.95 -16.35 -11.72
N GLN A 50 -17.65 -15.26 -12.00
CA GLN A 50 -17.81 -14.68 -13.36
C GLN A 50 -16.69 -13.69 -13.71
N ALA A 51 -15.97 -13.18 -12.74
CA ALA A 51 -14.89 -12.23 -12.94
C ALA A 51 -13.62 -12.93 -13.47
N ASP A 52 -12.85 -12.20 -14.28
CA ASP A 52 -11.49 -12.58 -14.62
C ASP A 52 -10.52 -12.13 -13.51
N LEU A 53 -10.83 -11.00 -12.83
CA LEU A 53 -10.10 -10.52 -11.66
C LEU A 53 -11.04 -9.89 -10.63
N VAL A 54 -10.78 -10.20 -9.37
CA VAL A 54 -11.54 -9.72 -8.20
C VAL A 54 -10.63 -8.87 -7.30
N PHE A 55 -11.14 -7.72 -6.87
CA PHE A 55 -10.60 -6.99 -5.72
C PHE A 55 -11.40 -7.33 -4.47
N LEU A 56 -10.73 -7.74 -3.40
CA LEU A 56 -11.33 -7.92 -2.07
C LEU A 56 -11.00 -6.69 -1.22
N CYS A 57 -12.00 -5.83 -1.01
CA CYS A 57 -11.90 -4.62 -0.17
C CYS A 57 -12.70 -4.82 1.13
N LEU A 58 -12.42 -5.91 1.81
CA LEU A 58 -13.19 -6.47 2.93
C LEU A 58 -12.35 -6.50 4.21
N PRO A 59 -12.97 -6.60 5.40
CA PRO A 59 -12.29 -7.02 6.62
C PRO A 59 -11.69 -8.44 6.47
N ASP A 60 -10.62 -8.73 7.22
CA ASP A 60 -9.82 -9.95 7.08
C ASP A 60 -10.65 -11.25 7.04
N ALA A 61 -11.56 -11.45 7.99
CA ALA A 61 -12.40 -12.66 8.03
C ALA A 61 -13.31 -12.78 6.79
N ALA A 62 -13.86 -11.66 6.32
CA ALA A 62 -14.71 -11.63 5.13
C ALA A 62 -13.91 -11.82 3.83
N ALA A 63 -12.64 -11.39 3.80
CA ALA A 63 -11.74 -11.65 2.69
C ALA A 63 -11.39 -13.14 2.58
N VAL A 64 -11.10 -13.79 3.70
CA VAL A 64 -10.87 -15.25 3.76
C VAL A 64 -12.12 -16.01 3.30
N GLU A 65 -13.31 -15.62 3.77
CA GLU A 65 -14.58 -16.21 3.33
C GLU A 65 -14.77 -16.05 1.81
N ALA A 66 -14.56 -14.83 1.28
CA ALA A 66 -14.73 -14.55 -0.14
C ALA A 66 -13.79 -15.39 -1.03
N VAL A 67 -12.54 -15.61 -0.61
CA VAL A 67 -11.63 -16.54 -1.30
C VAL A 67 -12.19 -17.94 -1.35
N GLY A 68 -12.81 -18.43 -0.25
CA GLY A 68 -13.46 -19.73 -0.17
C GLY A 68 -14.70 -19.88 -1.06
N LEU A 69 -15.31 -18.78 -1.52
CA LEU A 69 -16.43 -18.80 -2.45
C LEU A 69 -16.00 -18.91 -3.93
N ILE A 70 -14.71 -18.77 -4.23
CA ILE A 70 -14.20 -18.82 -5.61
C ILE A 70 -13.88 -20.27 -5.98
N ASP A 71 -14.75 -20.87 -6.74
CA ASP A 71 -14.60 -22.25 -7.26
C ASP A 71 -13.85 -22.29 -8.60
N ASN A 72 -13.89 -21.19 -9.37
CA ASN A 72 -13.23 -21.09 -10.66
C ASN A 72 -11.74 -20.79 -10.48
N PRO A 73 -10.83 -21.74 -10.78
CA PRO A 73 -9.38 -21.56 -10.55
C PRO A 73 -8.74 -20.50 -11.46
N ALA A 74 -9.40 -20.10 -12.54
CA ALA A 74 -8.89 -19.08 -13.46
C ALA A 74 -9.04 -17.65 -12.90
N VAL A 75 -9.90 -17.44 -11.89
CA VAL A 75 -10.13 -16.13 -11.29
C VAL A 75 -8.89 -15.63 -10.57
N LYS A 76 -8.42 -14.46 -10.96
CA LYS A 76 -7.35 -13.74 -10.28
C LYS A 76 -7.91 -12.91 -9.12
N VAL A 77 -7.16 -12.83 -8.01
CA VAL A 77 -7.61 -12.10 -6.81
C VAL A 77 -6.53 -11.14 -6.33
N ILE A 78 -6.93 -9.90 -6.04
CA ILE A 78 -6.13 -8.92 -5.32
C ILE A 78 -6.84 -8.65 -3.98
N ASP A 79 -6.20 -9.02 -2.88
CA ASP A 79 -6.73 -8.80 -1.52
C ASP A 79 -6.11 -7.55 -0.89
N ALA A 80 -6.94 -6.58 -0.54
CA ALA A 80 -6.53 -5.35 0.15
C ALA A 80 -6.55 -5.47 1.68
N SER A 81 -7.03 -6.59 2.23
CA SER A 81 -7.02 -6.87 3.68
C SER A 81 -5.61 -7.23 4.18
N THR A 82 -5.47 -7.47 5.48
CA THR A 82 -4.21 -7.96 6.05
C THR A 82 -4.10 -9.49 6.05
N ALA A 83 -5.18 -10.20 5.70
CA ALA A 83 -5.30 -11.65 5.88
C ALA A 83 -4.22 -12.46 5.14
N HIS A 84 -3.80 -11.99 3.97
CA HIS A 84 -2.93 -12.78 3.09
C HIS A 84 -1.54 -12.19 2.85
N ARG A 85 -1.19 -11.04 3.47
CA ARG A 85 0.06 -10.33 3.20
C ARG A 85 1.34 -11.07 3.57
N THR A 86 1.25 -12.01 4.49
CA THR A 86 2.36 -12.88 4.92
C THR A 86 2.16 -14.35 4.54
N ASN A 87 1.13 -14.64 3.74
CA ASN A 87 0.86 -15.98 3.26
C ASN A 87 1.81 -16.31 2.09
N PRO A 88 2.63 -17.38 2.17
CA PRO A 88 3.60 -17.74 1.12
C PRO A 88 2.96 -18.13 -0.22
N ASP A 89 1.67 -18.51 -0.24
CA ASP A 89 0.93 -18.85 -1.46
C ASP A 89 0.41 -17.60 -2.21
N TRP A 90 0.65 -16.41 -1.65
CA TRP A 90 0.23 -15.13 -2.23
C TRP A 90 1.43 -14.30 -2.63
N ALA A 91 1.43 -13.74 -3.85
CA ALA A 91 2.42 -12.75 -4.23
C ALA A 91 2.20 -11.46 -3.43
N TYR A 92 3.28 -10.91 -2.86
CA TYR A 92 3.20 -9.60 -2.22
C TYR A 92 3.19 -8.49 -3.27
N GLY A 93 2.14 -7.68 -3.28
CA GLY A 93 1.78 -6.74 -4.34
C GLY A 93 2.62 -5.45 -4.40
N PHE A 94 3.94 -5.54 -4.28
CA PHE A 94 4.86 -4.42 -4.41
C PHE A 94 5.93 -4.76 -5.47
N SER A 95 5.64 -4.44 -6.72
CA SER A 95 6.42 -4.85 -7.89
C SER A 95 7.83 -4.27 -7.94
N GLU A 96 8.05 -3.12 -7.31
CA GLU A 96 9.32 -2.39 -7.34
C GLU A 96 10.37 -2.94 -6.36
N LEU A 97 10.00 -3.92 -5.52
CA LEU A 97 10.96 -4.53 -4.59
C LEU A 97 12.04 -5.33 -5.33
N SER A 98 11.70 -6.04 -6.40
CA SER A 98 12.67 -6.71 -7.26
C SER A 98 12.03 -7.23 -8.55
N ALA A 99 12.85 -7.61 -9.54
CA ALA A 99 12.36 -8.29 -10.74
C ALA A 99 11.60 -9.59 -10.40
N ALA A 100 12.02 -10.31 -9.36
CA ALA A 100 11.34 -11.53 -8.90
C ALA A 100 9.94 -11.23 -8.33
N HIS A 101 9.77 -10.16 -7.53
CA HIS A 101 8.46 -9.74 -7.04
C HIS A 101 7.53 -9.35 -8.20
N ARG A 102 8.04 -8.60 -9.18
CA ARG A 102 7.28 -8.23 -10.37
C ARG A 102 6.81 -9.46 -11.15
N LEU A 103 7.69 -10.39 -11.43
CA LEU A 103 7.36 -11.65 -12.12
C LEU A 103 6.35 -12.49 -11.33
N HIS A 104 6.51 -12.55 -10.01
CA HIS A 104 5.59 -13.28 -9.14
C HIS A 104 4.18 -12.69 -9.20
N ILE A 105 4.02 -11.35 -9.16
CA ILE A 105 2.73 -10.67 -9.34
C ILE A 105 2.12 -11.00 -10.71
N GLN A 106 2.92 -10.92 -11.79
CA GLN A 106 2.44 -11.17 -13.16
C GLN A 106 1.95 -12.60 -13.37
N SER A 107 2.62 -13.58 -12.76
CA SER A 107 2.31 -15.00 -12.91
C SER A 107 1.31 -15.55 -11.88
N SER A 108 1.07 -14.84 -10.79
CA SER A 108 0.21 -15.32 -9.70
C SER A 108 -1.28 -15.10 -10.00
N HIS A 109 -2.12 -16.00 -9.47
CA HIS A 109 -3.56 -15.80 -9.37
C HIS A 109 -3.97 -15.14 -8.05
N ARG A 110 -3.06 -14.97 -7.10
CA ARG A 110 -3.34 -14.45 -5.75
C ARG A 110 -2.30 -13.40 -5.40
N VAL A 111 -2.74 -12.15 -5.23
CA VAL A 111 -1.87 -11.02 -4.87
C VAL A 111 -2.41 -10.36 -3.61
N ALA A 112 -1.56 -10.23 -2.59
CA ALA A 112 -1.87 -9.48 -1.37
C ALA A 112 -1.38 -8.04 -1.53
N ASN A 113 -2.30 -7.08 -1.54
CA ASN A 113 -1.97 -5.67 -1.69
C ASN A 113 -1.36 -5.11 -0.39
N PRO A 114 -0.24 -4.36 -0.45
CA PRO A 114 0.43 -3.81 0.72
C PRO A 114 -0.46 -2.91 1.59
N GLY A 115 -0.17 -2.86 2.88
CA GLY A 115 -0.71 -1.83 3.76
C GLY A 115 -0.01 -0.49 3.58
N CYS A 116 -0.72 0.63 3.78
CA CYS A 116 -0.17 1.95 3.51
C CYS A 116 1.11 2.26 4.32
N HIS A 117 1.10 2.07 5.64
CA HIS A 117 2.32 2.27 6.45
C HIS A 117 3.44 1.29 6.08
N ALA A 118 3.09 0.05 5.75
CA ALA A 118 4.06 -0.94 5.32
C ALA A 118 4.69 -0.56 3.98
N THR A 119 3.92 0.00 3.04
CA THR A 119 4.46 0.53 1.77
C THR A 119 5.60 1.52 2.01
N GLY A 120 5.39 2.52 2.89
CA GLY A 120 6.42 3.51 3.20
C GLY A 120 7.64 2.92 3.91
N PHE A 121 7.42 2.02 4.88
CA PHE A 121 8.51 1.34 5.57
C PHE A 121 9.31 0.42 4.65
N ILE A 122 8.63 -0.45 3.94
CA ILE A 122 9.25 -1.46 3.08
C ILE A 122 10.00 -0.80 1.91
N SER A 123 9.45 0.27 1.31
CA SER A 123 10.16 1.01 0.26
C SER A 123 11.49 1.59 0.72
N SER A 124 11.59 1.96 2.01
CA SER A 124 12.81 2.51 2.60
C SER A 124 13.78 1.44 3.06
N VAL A 125 13.28 0.34 3.64
CA VAL A 125 14.10 -0.64 4.38
C VAL A 125 14.51 -1.83 3.54
N TYR A 126 13.59 -2.39 2.71
CA TYR A 126 13.90 -3.57 1.90
C TYR A 126 15.17 -3.41 1.04
N PRO A 127 15.34 -2.33 0.25
CA PRO A 127 16.54 -2.17 -0.55
C PRO A 127 17.82 -2.09 0.28
N LEU A 128 17.75 -1.49 1.45
CA LEU A 128 18.90 -1.29 2.32
C LEU A 128 19.32 -2.59 3.04
N VAL A 129 18.36 -3.45 3.35
CA VAL A 129 18.65 -4.82 3.83
C VAL A 129 19.30 -5.64 2.72
N GLN A 130 18.78 -5.58 1.48
CA GLN A 130 19.35 -6.27 0.33
C GLN A 130 20.78 -5.77 0.01
N ALA A 131 21.07 -4.49 0.24
CA ALA A 131 22.38 -3.89 0.06
C ALA A 131 23.33 -4.12 1.26
N GLY A 132 22.89 -4.80 2.33
CA GLY A 132 23.68 -5.03 3.53
C GLY A 132 23.98 -3.77 4.38
N ILE A 133 23.24 -2.68 4.16
CA ILE A 133 23.36 -1.43 4.93
C ILE A 133 22.59 -1.56 6.24
N ILE A 134 21.48 -2.27 6.25
CA ILE A 134 20.69 -2.61 7.44
C ILE A 134 20.84 -4.10 7.71
N ALA A 135 21.28 -4.47 8.93
CA ALA A 135 21.31 -5.86 9.36
C ALA A 135 19.88 -6.34 9.72
N PRO A 136 19.52 -7.61 9.40
CA PRO A 136 18.18 -8.14 9.70
C PRO A 136 17.76 -8.10 11.17
N ASP A 137 18.71 -8.10 12.09
CA ASP A 137 18.52 -8.04 13.55
C ASP A 137 18.63 -6.62 14.12
N GLN A 138 18.92 -5.63 13.27
CA GLN A 138 19.02 -4.23 13.70
C GLN A 138 17.67 -3.71 14.21
N PHE A 139 17.68 -3.08 15.38
CA PHE A 139 16.50 -2.39 15.89
C PHE A 139 16.28 -1.09 15.13
N LEU A 140 15.10 -0.96 14.51
CA LEU A 140 14.73 0.21 13.74
C LEU A 140 13.62 1.00 14.44
N THR A 141 13.59 2.31 14.22
CA THR A 141 12.50 3.19 14.62
C THR A 141 11.82 3.76 13.37
N CYS A 142 10.51 3.84 13.40
CA CYS A 142 9.72 4.36 12.28
C CYS A 142 8.58 5.24 12.80
N PHE A 143 8.53 6.48 12.33
CA PHE A 143 7.39 7.39 12.50
C PHE A 143 6.64 7.50 11.19
N SER A 144 5.31 7.46 11.24
CA SER A 144 4.53 7.49 10.00
C SER A 144 3.29 8.35 10.16
N LEU A 145 3.37 9.57 9.61
CA LEU A 145 2.23 10.49 9.54
C LEU A 145 1.28 10.05 8.43
N THR A 146 -0.03 10.09 8.71
CA THR A 146 -1.06 9.75 7.74
C THR A 146 -2.28 10.64 7.88
N GLY A 147 -2.94 10.93 6.76
CA GLY A 147 -4.26 11.53 6.76
C GLY A 147 -5.32 10.58 7.34
N TYR A 148 -6.41 11.17 7.86
CA TYR A 148 -7.46 10.41 8.55
C TYR A 148 -8.25 9.44 7.66
N SER A 149 -8.20 9.57 6.34
CA SER A 149 -8.83 8.62 5.42
C SER A 149 -8.32 7.18 5.57
N GLY A 150 -7.08 7.01 6.07
CA GLY A 150 -6.49 5.70 6.35
C GLY A 150 -7.23 4.88 7.41
N GLY A 151 -7.97 5.52 8.30
CA GLY A 151 -8.82 4.87 9.31
C GLY A 151 -10.21 4.45 8.81
N GLY A 152 -10.50 4.64 7.53
CA GLY A 152 -11.76 4.26 6.90
C GLY A 152 -12.95 5.14 7.30
N LYS A 153 -14.16 4.73 6.91
CA LYS A 153 -15.38 5.52 7.07
C LYS A 153 -15.62 6.06 8.50
N LYS A 154 -15.29 5.27 9.53
CA LYS A 154 -15.50 5.68 10.92
C LYS A 154 -14.61 6.86 11.30
N MET A 155 -13.34 6.84 10.94
CA MET A 155 -12.41 7.92 11.22
C MET A 155 -12.70 9.15 10.35
N ILE A 156 -13.05 8.95 9.08
CA ILE A 156 -13.48 10.04 8.19
C ILE A 156 -14.68 10.78 8.82
N ALA A 157 -15.73 10.07 9.22
CA ALA A 157 -16.90 10.67 9.86
C ALA A 157 -16.55 11.42 11.17
N GLN A 158 -15.55 10.95 11.92
CA GLN A 158 -15.07 11.60 13.13
C GLN A 158 -14.40 12.95 12.82
N TYR A 159 -13.56 13.00 11.77
CA TYR A 159 -12.83 14.23 11.40
C TYR A 159 -13.66 15.21 10.57
N GLU A 160 -14.67 14.75 9.85
CA GLU A 160 -15.55 15.60 9.03
C GLU A 160 -16.81 16.06 9.76
N GLY A 161 -17.07 15.48 10.94
CA GLY A 161 -18.17 15.88 11.81
C GLY A 161 -17.80 17.01 12.78
N GLU A 162 -18.52 17.08 13.90
CA GLU A 162 -18.18 17.98 14.99
C GLU A 162 -16.90 17.50 15.69
N LYS A 163 -15.83 18.30 15.61
CA LYS A 163 -14.52 17.93 16.14
C LYS A 163 -14.37 18.30 17.60
N THR A 164 -13.78 17.39 18.37
CA THR A 164 -13.22 17.67 19.69
C THR A 164 -11.80 18.26 19.54
N ASP A 165 -11.29 18.94 20.56
CA ASP A 165 -10.00 19.65 20.51
C ASP A 165 -8.82 18.76 20.14
N ASP A 166 -8.84 17.48 20.54
CA ASP A 166 -7.80 16.51 20.24
C ASP A 166 -7.71 16.13 18.75
N LEU A 167 -8.78 16.36 17.98
CA LEU A 167 -8.78 16.09 16.53
C LEU A 167 -8.06 17.15 15.70
N TYR A 168 -7.78 18.33 16.29
CA TYR A 168 -6.97 19.36 15.67
C TYR A 168 -5.45 19.17 15.88
N SER A 169 -5.06 18.11 16.58
CA SER A 169 -3.66 17.79 16.86
C SER A 169 -3.28 16.44 16.29
N PRO A 170 -1.99 16.25 15.87
CA PRO A 170 -1.48 14.93 15.50
C PRO A 170 -1.62 13.94 16.66
N ARG A 171 -2.16 12.74 16.38
CA ARG A 171 -2.40 11.73 17.41
C ARG A 171 -1.62 10.45 17.11
N ILE A 172 -0.75 10.06 18.04
CA ILE A 172 -0.03 8.79 18.00
C ILE A 172 -0.99 7.67 18.40
N TYR A 173 -1.02 6.59 17.62
CA TYR A 173 -1.82 5.41 17.95
C TYR A 173 -0.97 4.13 17.87
N GLY A 174 -1.56 2.97 18.13
CA GLY A 174 -0.79 1.71 18.14
C GLY A 174 0.27 1.65 19.27
N LEU A 175 -0.02 2.28 20.42
CA LEU A 175 0.92 2.47 21.54
C LEU A 175 1.42 1.18 22.17
N ASN A 176 0.76 0.06 21.92
CA ASN A 176 1.18 -1.27 22.37
C ASN A 176 2.23 -1.93 21.46
N LEU A 177 2.65 -1.24 20.38
CA LEU A 177 3.63 -1.71 19.39
C LEU A 177 3.23 -3.06 18.70
N THR A 178 1.92 -3.31 18.57
CA THR A 178 1.38 -4.52 17.92
C THR A 178 0.53 -4.19 16.69
N HIS A 179 0.92 -3.15 15.94
CA HIS A 179 0.19 -2.72 14.75
C HIS A 179 0.12 -3.84 13.70
N LYS A 180 -1.04 -4.00 13.05
CA LYS A 180 -1.32 -5.06 12.06
C LYS A 180 -0.42 -5.06 10.82
N HIS A 181 0.34 -3.97 10.55
CA HIS A 181 1.31 -3.91 9.46
C HIS A 181 2.71 -4.42 9.87
N LEU A 182 3.00 -4.65 11.15
CA LEU A 182 4.32 -5.15 11.58
C LEU A 182 4.68 -6.52 11.00
N PRO A 183 3.76 -7.51 10.94
CA PRO A 183 4.07 -8.79 10.33
C PRO A 183 4.53 -8.70 8.88
N GLU A 184 3.86 -7.89 8.04
CA GLU A 184 4.27 -7.69 6.64
C GLU A 184 5.59 -6.93 6.51
N MET A 185 5.83 -5.88 7.34
CA MET A 185 7.10 -5.16 7.38
C MET A 185 8.27 -6.10 7.67
N MET A 186 8.12 -6.96 8.68
CA MET A 186 9.14 -7.93 9.06
C MET A 186 9.37 -8.99 7.99
N ALA A 187 8.30 -9.63 7.54
CA ALA A 187 8.39 -10.75 6.59
C ALA A 187 8.99 -10.31 5.25
N VAL A 188 8.51 -9.20 4.70
CA VAL A 188 8.96 -8.72 3.39
C VAL A 188 10.39 -8.18 3.44
N CYS A 189 10.77 -7.45 4.50
CA CYS A 189 12.14 -6.96 4.64
C CYS A 189 13.14 -8.01 5.17
N GLY A 190 12.67 -9.19 5.59
CA GLY A 190 13.51 -10.21 6.20
C GLY A 190 14.07 -9.82 7.57
N LEU A 191 13.34 -8.97 8.32
CA LEU A 191 13.79 -8.52 9.64
C LEU A 191 13.52 -9.59 10.70
N LYS A 192 14.48 -9.74 11.63
CA LYS A 192 14.37 -10.60 12.80
C LYS A 192 13.86 -9.85 14.04
N THR A 193 14.01 -8.52 14.05
CA THR A 193 13.58 -7.63 15.13
C THR A 193 12.48 -6.71 14.64
N ALA A 194 11.35 -6.67 15.34
CA ALA A 194 10.25 -5.78 15.01
C ALA A 194 10.66 -4.31 15.22
N PRO A 195 10.38 -3.40 14.28
CA PRO A 195 10.67 -1.98 14.48
C PRO A 195 9.77 -1.37 15.55
N ALA A 196 10.29 -0.37 16.29
CA ALA A 196 9.44 0.52 17.08
C ALA A 196 8.68 1.42 16.10
N PHE A 197 7.45 1.03 15.80
CA PHE A 197 6.58 1.70 14.83
C PHE A 197 5.58 2.60 15.54
N SER A 198 5.63 3.88 15.23
CA SER A 198 4.77 4.94 15.79
C SER A 198 3.94 5.59 14.68
N PRO A 199 2.74 5.07 14.37
CA PRO A 199 1.84 5.70 13.43
C PRO A 199 1.17 6.93 14.06
N ILE A 200 1.01 7.99 13.25
CA ILE A 200 0.46 9.28 13.67
C ILE A 200 -0.61 9.69 12.66
N VAL A 201 -1.85 9.83 13.11
CA VAL A 201 -2.92 10.41 12.31
C VAL A 201 -3.04 11.90 12.59
N ASP A 202 -3.29 12.68 11.53
CA ASP A 202 -3.38 14.13 11.65
C ASP A 202 -4.58 14.67 10.84
N ASP A 203 -4.92 15.95 11.06
CA ASP A 203 -6.10 16.61 10.51
C ASP A 203 -5.96 17.03 9.05
N TYR A 204 -5.71 16.06 8.19
CA TYR A 204 -5.83 16.17 6.74
C TYR A 204 -6.34 14.87 6.14
N TYR A 205 -7.06 14.95 5.01
CA TYR A 205 -7.80 13.81 4.46
C TYR A 205 -6.87 12.68 4.01
N LYS A 206 -5.87 12.98 3.15
CA LYS A 206 -4.97 11.99 2.54
C LYS A 206 -3.56 12.53 2.34
N GLY A 207 -2.61 11.62 2.24
CA GLY A 207 -1.18 11.86 2.19
C GLY A 207 -0.46 11.12 3.32
N MET A 208 0.80 10.80 3.13
CA MET A 208 1.59 10.03 4.08
C MET A 208 3.07 10.37 3.99
N ALA A 209 3.70 10.46 5.15
CA ALA A 209 5.14 10.57 5.31
C ALA A 209 5.63 9.54 6.30
N THR A 210 6.28 8.47 5.81
CA THR A 210 6.84 7.41 6.64
C THR A 210 8.35 7.60 6.74
N THR A 211 8.86 7.81 7.95
CA THR A 211 10.27 8.14 8.20
C THR A 211 10.95 7.07 9.04
N VAL A 212 12.08 6.58 8.55
CA VAL A 212 12.97 5.63 9.24
C VAL A 212 14.30 6.32 9.52
N ALA A 213 14.79 6.24 10.77
CA ALA A 213 16.08 6.77 11.18
C ALA A 213 17.17 5.69 11.15
N LEU A 214 18.34 6.01 10.62
CA LEU A 214 19.43 5.08 10.37
C LEU A 214 20.77 5.64 10.88
N ALA A 215 21.58 4.80 11.51
CA ALA A 215 22.99 5.06 11.82
C ALA A 215 23.86 4.67 10.60
N ALA A 216 23.72 5.42 9.51
CA ALA A 216 24.40 5.17 8.23
C ALA A 216 24.60 6.50 7.49
N SER A 217 25.63 6.56 6.64
CA SER A 217 25.89 7.71 5.78
C SER A 217 24.72 7.99 4.84
N ALA A 218 24.25 9.24 4.80
CA ALA A 218 23.19 9.69 3.91
C ALA A 218 23.56 9.44 2.44
N GLN A 219 24.83 9.65 2.06
CA GLN A 219 25.33 9.39 0.71
C GLN A 219 25.17 7.93 0.32
N LYS A 220 25.63 6.99 1.15
CA LYS A 220 25.55 5.54 0.90
C LYS A 220 24.08 5.07 0.80
N VAL A 221 23.23 5.57 1.68
CA VAL A 221 21.79 5.24 1.68
C VAL A 221 21.12 5.77 0.42
N HIS A 222 21.39 7.02 0.02
CA HIS A 222 20.86 7.62 -1.18
C HIS A 222 21.29 6.87 -2.45
N GLU A 223 22.57 6.52 -2.56
CA GLU A 223 23.13 5.75 -3.69
C GLU A 223 22.46 4.38 -3.83
N ALA A 224 22.30 3.65 -2.71
CA ALA A 224 21.66 2.35 -2.71
C ALA A 224 20.19 2.41 -3.14
N LEU A 225 19.42 3.37 -2.59
CA LEU A 225 18.02 3.56 -2.96
C LEU A 225 17.88 4.03 -4.42
N SER A 226 18.74 4.94 -4.88
CA SER A 226 18.72 5.45 -6.26
C SER A 226 19.02 4.34 -7.26
N ALA A 227 20.00 3.50 -6.98
CA ALA A 227 20.34 2.35 -7.82
C ALA A 227 19.19 1.33 -7.87
N HIS A 228 18.56 1.05 -6.70
CA HIS A 228 17.46 0.09 -6.59
C HIS A 228 16.23 0.53 -7.39
N TYR A 229 15.83 1.80 -7.26
CA TYR A 229 14.61 2.32 -7.88
C TYR A 229 14.81 2.96 -9.27
N ALA A 230 16.04 2.98 -9.81
CA ALA A 230 16.33 3.52 -11.14
C ALA A 230 15.38 3.04 -12.26
N PRO A 231 14.95 1.75 -12.31
CA PRO A 231 14.03 1.26 -13.34
C PRO A 231 12.54 1.55 -13.04
N SER A 232 12.21 2.09 -11.86
CA SER A 232 10.82 2.28 -11.45
C SER A 232 10.20 3.53 -12.06
N LYS A 233 8.94 3.40 -12.51
CA LYS A 233 8.12 4.55 -12.94
C LYS A 233 7.36 5.19 -11.78
N LEU A 234 7.07 4.46 -10.72
CA LEU A 234 6.15 4.85 -9.65
C LEU A 234 6.85 5.13 -8.30
N VAL A 235 8.09 4.67 -8.13
CA VAL A 235 8.93 4.97 -6.97
C VAL A 235 10.14 5.74 -7.43
N GLN A 236 10.36 6.91 -6.85
CA GLN A 236 11.46 7.81 -7.19
C GLN A 236 12.28 8.15 -5.95
N VAL A 237 13.57 8.45 -6.14
CA VAL A 237 14.45 8.95 -5.09
C VAL A 237 14.78 10.41 -5.42
N ALA A 238 14.48 11.32 -4.50
CA ALA A 238 14.80 12.74 -4.65
C ALA A 238 16.33 12.94 -4.63
N PRO A 239 16.85 13.96 -5.31
CA PRO A 239 18.28 14.29 -5.23
C PRO A 239 18.77 14.44 -3.80
N LEU A 240 19.97 13.97 -3.51
CA LEU A 240 20.62 14.19 -2.22
C LEU A 240 20.81 15.70 -1.99
N GLY A 241 20.59 16.13 -0.73
CA GLY A 241 20.66 17.56 -0.41
C GLY A 241 19.36 18.32 -0.66
N TRP A 242 18.22 17.62 -0.64
CA TRP A 242 16.89 18.23 -0.63
C TRP A 242 16.83 19.37 0.38
N SER A 243 16.69 20.61 -0.15
CA SER A 243 16.94 21.83 0.62
C SER A 243 15.68 22.46 1.25
N GLN A 244 14.52 21.83 1.14
CA GLN A 244 13.33 22.34 1.82
C GLN A 244 13.46 22.15 3.34
N ALA A 245 13.19 23.22 4.09
CA ALA A 245 13.27 23.19 5.56
C ALA A 245 12.22 22.26 6.20
N MET A 246 11.11 22.02 5.50
CA MET A 246 9.99 21.22 5.99
C MET A 246 9.41 20.36 4.86
N ILE A 247 8.89 19.17 5.21
CA ILE A 247 8.21 18.26 4.31
C ILE A 247 6.77 18.10 4.79
N ALA A 248 5.80 18.44 3.97
CA ALA A 248 4.39 18.22 4.28
C ALA A 248 3.97 16.80 3.87
N ALA A 249 3.34 16.06 4.77
CA ALA A 249 2.94 14.67 4.54
C ALA A 249 1.90 14.51 3.41
N ASN A 250 1.16 15.57 3.07
CA ASN A 250 0.15 15.58 2.02
C ASN A 250 0.67 16.07 0.65
N THR A 251 1.97 16.26 0.49
CA THR A 251 2.57 16.77 -0.77
C THR A 251 2.18 15.95 -2.00
N LEU A 252 2.10 14.63 -1.87
CA LEU A 252 1.70 13.72 -2.96
C LEU A 252 0.25 13.23 -2.85
N ALA A 253 -0.61 13.97 -2.13
CA ALA A 253 -2.03 13.63 -2.05
C ALA A 253 -2.69 13.60 -3.44
N GLY A 254 -3.36 12.51 -3.78
CA GLY A 254 -3.98 12.29 -5.10
C GLY A 254 -3.06 11.67 -6.15
N LYS A 255 -1.78 11.41 -5.81
CA LYS A 255 -0.81 10.75 -6.68
C LYS A 255 -0.68 9.26 -6.36
N ASP A 256 -0.32 8.49 -7.38
CA ASP A 256 -0.05 7.04 -7.26
C ASP A 256 1.46 6.74 -7.29
N THR A 257 2.27 7.78 -7.14
CA THR A 257 3.73 7.71 -7.02
C THR A 257 4.17 7.77 -5.56
N LEU A 258 5.41 7.33 -5.31
CA LEU A 258 6.10 7.42 -4.03
C LEU A 258 7.46 8.08 -4.26
N THR A 259 7.82 9.03 -3.42
CA THR A 259 9.14 9.68 -3.44
C THR A 259 9.88 9.41 -2.14
N LEU A 260 11.08 8.85 -2.23
CA LEU A 260 12.02 8.69 -1.12
C LEU A 260 12.93 9.91 -1.03
N ILE A 261 13.05 10.47 0.15
CA ILE A 261 13.92 11.60 0.46
C ILE A 261 14.91 11.17 1.53
N VAL A 262 16.20 11.32 1.26
CA VAL A 262 17.29 11.03 2.21
C VAL A 262 17.89 12.32 2.70
N ASN A 263 17.85 12.54 4.01
CA ASN A 263 18.45 13.69 4.66
C ASN A 263 19.37 13.22 5.82
N GLY A 264 20.51 13.83 5.97
CA GLY A 264 21.44 13.47 7.04
C GLY A 264 22.87 13.90 6.73
N ASN A 265 23.80 13.18 7.36
CA ASN A 265 25.25 13.41 7.24
C ASN A 265 26.00 12.07 7.08
N GLU A 266 27.32 12.08 7.30
CA GLU A 266 28.16 10.88 7.18
C GLU A 266 27.86 9.79 8.22
N ASP A 267 27.32 10.16 9.38
CA ASP A 267 27.14 9.26 10.53
C ASP A 267 25.71 8.73 10.66
N ARG A 268 24.72 9.54 10.24
CA ARG A 268 23.29 9.24 10.42
C ARG A 268 22.42 9.92 9.39
N CYS A 269 21.33 9.26 9.04
CA CYS A 269 20.33 9.83 8.14
C CYS A 269 18.91 9.41 8.52
N ILE A 270 17.96 10.09 7.90
CA ILE A 270 16.57 9.67 7.86
C ILE A 270 16.18 9.43 6.39
N VAL A 271 15.35 8.42 6.18
CA VAL A 271 14.68 8.18 4.90
C VAL A 271 13.20 8.44 5.09
N THR A 272 12.66 9.39 4.36
CA THR A 272 11.24 9.73 4.38
C THR A 272 10.59 9.32 3.07
N ALA A 273 9.62 8.41 3.12
CA ALA A 273 8.78 8.03 2.00
C ALA A 273 7.53 8.91 1.99
N LEU A 274 7.37 9.73 0.93
CA LEU A 274 6.17 10.53 0.67
C LEU A 274 5.29 9.85 -0.37
N PHE A 275 3.99 9.73 -0.09
CA PHE A 275 3.01 9.16 -1.02
C PHE A 275 1.58 9.42 -0.52
N ASP A 276 0.58 9.07 -1.33
CA ASP A 276 -0.82 9.07 -0.89
C ASP A 276 -1.17 7.72 -0.26
N ASN A 277 -1.70 7.72 0.97
CA ASN A 277 -2.13 6.51 1.68
C ASN A 277 -3.28 5.76 0.97
N LEU A 278 -4.08 6.45 0.15
CA LEU A 278 -5.11 5.86 -0.70
C LEU A 278 -4.63 5.61 -2.14
N GLY A 279 -3.55 6.29 -2.58
CA GLY A 279 -2.89 6.12 -3.86
C GLY A 279 -1.93 4.92 -3.86
N LYS A 280 -0.61 5.20 -3.92
CA LYS A 280 0.44 4.16 -3.87
C LYS A 280 0.37 3.33 -2.58
N GLY A 281 -0.23 3.87 -1.50
CA GLY A 281 -0.45 3.16 -0.23
C GLY A 281 -1.61 2.16 -0.23
N ALA A 282 -2.53 2.18 -1.20
CA ALA A 282 -3.71 1.30 -1.22
C ALA A 282 -4.26 1.06 -2.63
N SER A 283 -5.25 1.90 -3.06
CA SER A 283 -6.00 1.67 -4.31
C SER A 283 -5.15 1.82 -5.56
N GLY A 284 -4.21 2.76 -5.58
CA GLY A 284 -3.27 2.93 -6.70
C GLY A 284 -2.37 1.70 -6.87
N ALA A 285 -1.82 1.16 -5.77
CA ALA A 285 -1.05 -0.07 -5.80
C ALA A 285 -1.91 -1.27 -6.27
N ALA A 286 -3.18 -1.35 -5.84
CA ALA A 286 -4.08 -2.41 -6.27
C ALA A 286 -4.36 -2.34 -7.78
N VAL A 287 -4.57 -1.14 -8.35
CA VAL A 287 -4.75 -0.96 -9.80
C VAL A 287 -3.46 -1.27 -10.56
N GLN A 288 -2.28 -0.89 -10.06
CA GLN A 288 -0.99 -1.30 -10.63
C GLN A 288 -0.86 -2.82 -10.67
N ASN A 289 -1.19 -3.51 -9.57
CA ASN A 289 -1.15 -4.97 -9.50
C ASN A 289 -2.12 -5.61 -10.51
N MET A 290 -3.35 -5.09 -10.65
CA MET A 290 -4.28 -5.54 -11.69
C MET A 290 -3.68 -5.40 -13.09
N ASN A 291 -3.09 -4.24 -13.38
CA ASN A 291 -2.48 -3.99 -14.68
C ASN A 291 -1.37 -5.02 -14.98
N LEU A 292 -0.50 -5.30 -14.02
CA LEU A 292 0.56 -6.30 -14.15
C LEU A 292 0.01 -7.72 -14.33
N MET A 293 -1.01 -8.11 -13.54
CA MET A 293 -1.63 -9.44 -13.62
C MET A 293 -2.35 -9.68 -14.93
N LEU A 294 -2.91 -8.63 -15.55
CA LEU A 294 -3.67 -8.72 -16.80
C LEU A 294 -2.85 -8.34 -18.06
N GLY A 295 -1.57 -7.96 -17.86
CA GLY A 295 -0.67 -7.62 -18.96
C GLY A 295 -0.94 -6.24 -19.60
N PHE A 296 -1.58 -5.32 -18.86
CA PHE A 296 -1.73 -3.93 -19.26
C PHE A 296 -0.47 -3.10 -18.95
N ASP A 297 -0.37 -1.87 -19.48
CA ASP A 297 0.63 -0.91 -18.99
C ASP A 297 0.42 -0.68 -17.50
N GLU A 298 1.48 -0.80 -16.71
CA GLU A 298 1.39 -0.74 -15.25
C GLU A 298 0.84 0.57 -14.72
N THR A 299 0.95 1.66 -15.50
CA THR A 299 0.49 3.00 -15.13
C THR A 299 -0.92 3.32 -15.62
N ALA A 300 -1.57 2.41 -16.35
CA ALA A 300 -2.90 2.65 -16.90
C ALA A 300 -3.94 2.93 -15.79
N GLY A 301 -4.58 4.10 -15.86
CA GLY A 301 -5.56 4.56 -14.86
C GLY A 301 -4.96 5.06 -13.54
N LEU A 302 -3.63 5.29 -13.49
CA LEU A 302 -2.94 5.88 -12.35
C LEU A 302 -2.66 7.39 -12.57
N SER A 303 -2.59 8.14 -11.47
CA SER A 303 -2.22 9.56 -11.42
C SER A 303 -0.74 9.67 -11.05
N LEU A 304 0.12 10.02 -12.02
CA LEU A 304 1.55 10.20 -11.81
C LEU A 304 1.91 11.60 -11.34
#